data_3f9abf78d4bf8cbe3d729923def1c16c
#
_entry.id   3f9abf78d4bf8cbe3d729923def1c16c
#
_cell.length_a   1.000
_cell.length_b   1.000
_cell.length_c   1.000
_cell.angle_alpha   90.00
_cell.angle_beta   90.00
_cell.angle_gamma   90.00
#
_symmetry.space_group_name_H-M   'P 1'
#
loop_
_entity.id
_entity.type
_entity.pdbx_description
1 polymer ?
#
loop_
_entity_poly.entity_id
_entity_poly.type
_entity_poly.pdbx_seq_one_letter_code
_entity_poly.pdbx_strand_id
1 'polypeptide(L)'
;SILAMIVRSFFFFIILTFYACSSNENVLLELALDNSGENRSELEAVLDHYKDNQKKQEAARFLISNMIGKQVLDSNSVKGNHVYFDAFANYRETYGSFLYDIQYAIYDSINKLYSYTKVNPRFLSDLKELSSDYLIHHIDQCFQNKERYPWCKNMDWDIFFDYVLPYTTDNCHWEHAGSYFDRKYASLRDSMYMCSYEEIGKAISDEVEQGFLNEWIIFTGKYQGLR
;
A
#
# COMPACT_ATOMS: atom_id res chain seq x y z
N SER A 1 -11.03 -10.20 -52.15
CA SER A 1 -9.62 -10.62 -52.26
C SER A 1 -9.19 -11.25 -50.91
N ILE A 2 -8.34 -12.22 -50.98
CA ILE A 2 -7.82 -12.96 -49.80
C ILE A 2 -7.25 -12.02 -48.77
N LEU A 3 -6.60 -10.93 -49.19
CA LEU A 3 -6.04 -9.90 -48.31
C LEU A 3 -7.14 -9.20 -47.42
N ALA A 4 -8.27 -8.93 -48.00
CA ALA A 4 -9.41 -8.33 -47.27
C ALA A 4 -10.00 -9.28 -46.21
N MET A 5 -9.98 -10.58 -46.47
CA MET A 5 -10.40 -11.61 -45.50
C MET A 5 -9.42 -11.73 -44.34
N ILE A 6 -8.12 -11.68 -44.61
CA ILE A 6 -7.07 -11.73 -43.59
C ILE A 6 -7.14 -10.50 -42.69
N VAL A 7 -7.27 -9.29 -43.26
CA VAL A 7 -7.40 -8.05 -42.50
C VAL A 7 -8.66 -8.04 -41.62
N ARG A 8 -9.80 -8.53 -42.14
CA ARG A 8 -11.04 -8.65 -41.35
C ARG A 8 -10.89 -9.68 -40.23
N SER A 9 -10.24 -10.80 -40.46
CA SER A 9 -10.01 -11.83 -39.44
C SER A 9 -9.06 -11.32 -38.34
N PHE A 10 -8.03 -10.55 -38.71
CA PHE A 10 -7.09 -9.93 -37.77
C PHE A 10 -7.76 -8.87 -36.89
N PHE A 11 -8.64 -8.02 -37.47
CA PHE A 11 -9.44 -7.06 -36.73
C PHE A 11 -10.41 -7.73 -35.76
N PHE A 12 -11.02 -8.84 -36.16
CA PHE A 12 -11.93 -9.59 -35.30
C PHE A 12 -11.22 -10.25 -34.12
N PHE A 13 -9.97 -10.72 -34.34
CA PHE A 13 -9.14 -11.30 -33.28
C PHE A 13 -8.68 -10.24 -32.26
N ILE A 14 -8.30 -9.04 -32.73
CA ILE A 14 -7.95 -7.91 -31.87
C ILE A 14 -9.14 -7.46 -31.01
N ILE A 15 -10.34 -7.36 -31.58
CA ILE A 15 -11.55 -7.01 -30.84
C ILE A 15 -11.87 -8.06 -29.77
N LEU A 16 -11.73 -9.35 -30.07
CA LEU A 16 -11.98 -10.43 -29.09
C LEU A 16 -10.99 -10.42 -27.92
N THR A 17 -9.73 -10.03 -28.13
CA THR A 17 -8.74 -9.93 -27.05
C THR A 17 -9.02 -8.76 -26.12
N PHE A 18 -9.48 -7.63 -26.63
CA PHE A 18 -9.91 -6.49 -25.79
C PHE A 18 -11.17 -6.81 -24.97
N TYR A 19 -12.15 -7.54 -25.54
CA TYR A 19 -13.35 -7.96 -24.81
C TYR A 19 -13.03 -8.97 -23.69
N ALA A 20 -12.05 -9.85 -23.88
CA ALA A 20 -11.68 -10.85 -22.88
C ALA A 20 -10.98 -10.21 -21.66
N CYS A 21 -10.17 -9.16 -21.86
CA CYS A 21 -9.47 -8.48 -20.77
C CYS A 21 -10.44 -7.64 -19.92
N SER A 22 -11.33 -6.87 -20.55
CA SER A 22 -12.31 -6.06 -19.83
C SER A 22 -13.37 -6.89 -19.08
N SER A 23 -13.64 -8.12 -19.55
CA SER A 23 -14.55 -9.02 -18.84
C SER A 23 -13.96 -9.53 -17.52
N ASN A 24 -12.65 -9.73 -17.45
CA ASN A 24 -11.98 -10.29 -16.27
C ASN A 24 -11.89 -9.26 -15.14
N GLU A 25 -11.59 -7.99 -15.45
CA GLU A 25 -11.58 -6.90 -14.46
C GLU A 25 -12.97 -6.64 -13.86
N ASN A 26 -14.01 -6.69 -14.68
CA ASN A 26 -15.38 -6.55 -14.20
C ASN A 26 -15.78 -7.69 -13.26
N VAL A 27 -15.37 -8.92 -13.56
CA VAL A 27 -15.64 -10.10 -12.71
C VAL A 27 -14.96 -9.96 -11.36
N LEU A 28 -13.69 -9.51 -11.33
CA LEU A 28 -12.96 -9.31 -10.06
C LEU A 28 -13.57 -8.17 -9.22
N LEU A 29 -14.01 -7.09 -9.86
CA LEU A 29 -14.70 -6.01 -9.16
C LEU A 29 -16.01 -6.47 -8.53
N GLU A 30 -16.87 -7.15 -9.29
CA GLU A 30 -18.12 -7.66 -8.75
C GLU A 30 -17.88 -8.69 -7.63
N LEU A 31 -16.89 -9.54 -7.78
CA LEU A 31 -16.48 -10.47 -6.73
C LEU A 31 -16.04 -9.75 -5.46
N ALA A 32 -15.28 -8.66 -5.59
CA ALA A 32 -14.87 -7.83 -4.46
C ALA A 32 -16.07 -7.18 -3.77
N LEU A 33 -16.98 -6.58 -4.54
CA LEU A 33 -18.20 -5.96 -4.03
C LEU A 33 -19.11 -6.99 -3.34
N ASP A 34 -19.26 -8.20 -3.89
CA ASP A 34 -20.04 -9.26 -3.27
C ASP A 34 -19.44 -9.75 -1.94
N ASN A 35 -18.10 -9.78 -1.83
CA ASN A 35 -17.40 -10.18 -0.62
C ASN A 35 -17.30 -9.08 0.45
N SER A 36 -17.64 -7.83 0.13
CA SER A 36 -17.56 -6.69 1.05
C SER A 36 -18.66 -6.70 2.13
N GLY A 37 -19.75 -7.43 1.93
CA GLY A 37 -20.85 -7.52 2.88
C GLY A 37 -21.52 -6.17 3.13
N GLU A 38 -21.61 -5.75 4.38
CA GLU A 38 -22.24 -4.48 4.76
C GLU A 38 -21.44 -3.25 4.27
N ASN A 39 -20.15 -3.41 3.97
CA ASN A 39 -19.31 -2.33 3.48
C ASN A 39 -19.46 -2.07 1.96
N ARG A 40 -20.32 -2.81 1.26
CA ARG A 40 -20.55 -2.66 -0.17
C ARG A 40 -20.88 -1.21 -0.56
N SER A 41 -21.72 -0.55 0.22
CA SER A 41 -22.14 0.83 -0.05
C SER A 41 -20.97 1.83 -0.01
N GLU A 42 -19.98 1.62 0.86
CA GLU A 42 -18.76 2.44 0.91
C GLU A 42 -17.94 2.28 -0.38
N LEU A 43 -17.74 1.05 -0.85
CA LEU A 43 -16.99 0.79 -2.06
C LEU A 43 -17.71 1.31 -3.31
N GLU A 44 -19.03 1.15 -3.39
CA GLU A 44 -19.86 1.70 -4.48
C GLU A 44 -19.83 3.25 -4.46
N ALA A 45 -19.79 3.88 -3.28
CA ALA A 45 -19.67 5.34 -3.18
C ALA A 45 -18.36 5.87 -3.77
N VAL A 46 -17.24 5.14 -3.64
CA VAL A 46 -15.96 5.50 -4.31
C VAL A 46 -16.12 5.45 -5.82
N LEU A 47 -16.76 4.41 -6.35
CA LEU A 47 -16.98 4.26 -7.79
C LEU A 47 -17.88 5.37 -8.34
N ASP A 48 -18.96 5.72 -7.63
CA ASP A 48 -19.86 6.80 -8.03
C ASP A 48 -19.20 8.18 -7.94
N HIS A 49 -18.34 8.40 -6.92
CA HIS A 49 -17.59 9.65 -6.76
C HIS A 49 -16.74 9.98 -8.00
N TYR A 50 -16.16 8.97 -8.64
CA TYR A 50 -15.28 9.17 -9.80
C TYR A 50 -15.94 8.87 -11.15
N LYS A 51 -17.28 8.71 -11.23
CA LYS A 51 -17.98 8.35 -12.47
C LYS A 51 -17.68 9.28 -13.67
N ASP A 52 -17.42 10.56 -13.39
CA ASP A 52 -17.12 11.58 -14.41
C ASP A 52 -15.62 11.78 -14.64
N ASN A 53 -14.74 11.01 -13.95
CA ASN A 53 -13.30 11.05 -14.10
C ASN A 53 -12.76 9.65 -14.42
N GLN A 54 -12.61 9.37 -15.71
CA GLN A 54 -12.25 8.05 -16.20
C GLN A 54 -11.01 7.46 -15.53
N LYS A 55 -9.91 8.25 -15.39
CA LYS A 55 -8.65 7.72 -14.83
C LYS A 55 -8.75 7.41 -13.33
N LYS A 56 -9.42 8.26 -12.56
CA LYS A 56 -9.66 7.98 -11.14
C LYS A 56 -10.67 6.86 -10.93
N GLN A 57 -11.63 6.70 -11.83
CA GLN A 57 -12.56 5.58 -11.80
C GLN A 57 -11.84 4.26 -12.09
N GLU A 58 -10.92 4.22 -13.08
CA GLU A 58 -10.03 3.08 -13.31
C GLU A 58 -9.22 2.76 -12.05
N ALA A 59 -8.66 3.78 -11.37
CA ALA A 59 -7.93 3.62 -10.12
C ALA A 59 -8.80 3.06 -8.98
N ALA A 60 -10.02 3.55 -8.81
CA ALA A 60 -10.96 3.04 -7.81
C ALA A 60 -11.30 1.55 -8.07
N ARG A 61 -11.59 1.20 -9.32
CA ARG A 61 -11.85 -0.18 -9.74
C ARG A 61 -10.65 -1.09 -9.47
N PHE A 62 -9.46 -0.64 -9.86
CA PHE A 62 -8.21 -1.36 -9.62
C PHE A 62 -8.00 -1.63 -8.12
N LEU A 63 -8.13 -0.62 -7.26
CA LEU A 63 -7.95 -0.78 -5.82
C LEU A 63 -8.96 -1.77 -5.23
N ILE A 64 -10.25 -1.59 -5.52
CA ILE A 64 -11.32 -2.45 -4.97
C ILE A 64 -11.14 -3.90 -5.44
N SER A 65 -10.87 -4.13 -6.72
CA SER A 65 -10.63 -5.49 -7.24
C SER A 65 -9.43 -6.18 -6.59
N ASN A 66 -8.40 -5.42 -6.23
CA ASN A 66 -7.19 -5.93 -5.59
C ASN A 66 -7.26 -6.02 -4.05
N MET A 67 -8.40 -5.71 -3.44
CA MET A 67 -8.62 -5.90 -1.99
C MET A 67 -8.93 -7.35 -1.60
N ILE A 68 -9.27 -8.20 -2.57
CA ILE A 68 -9.63 -9.60 -2.30
C ILE A 68 -8.45 -10.30 -1.61
N GLY A 69 -8.71 -10.86 -0.43
CA GLY A 69 -7.69 -11.54 0.37
C GLY A 69 -6.76 -10.62 1.17
N LYS A 70 -6.83 -9.29 0.99
CA LYS A 70 -6.08 -8.35 1.81
C LYS A 70 -6.73 -8.16 3.16
N GLN A 71 -5.88 -8.03 4.17
CA GLN A 71 -6.31 -7.88 5.55
C GLN A 71 -5.25 -7.14 6.37
N VAL A 72 -5.69 -6.46 7.41
CA VAL A 72 -4.86 -5.74 8.36
C VAL A 72 -5.00 -6.35 9.74
N LEU A 73 -3.95 -6.29 10.54
CA LEU A 73 -3.98 -6.70 11.94
C LEU A 73 -4.90 -5.76 12.74
N ASP A 74 -5.91 -6.31 13.40
CA ASP A 74 -6.71 -5.56 14.37
C ASP A 74 -5.84 -5.20 15.58
N SER A 75 -5.46 -3.94 15.67
CA SER A 75 -4.63 -3.41 16.77
C SER A 75 -5.27 -3.64 18.14
N ASN A 76 -6.59 -3.67 18.23
CA ASN A 76 -7.28 -3.97 19.49
C ASN A 76 -7.06 -5.41 19.93
N SER A 77 -6.88 -6.34 19.00
CA SER A 77 -6.62 -7.74 19.33
C SER A 77 -5.25 -7.96 19.99
N VAL A 78 -4.32 -7.03 19.81
CA VAL A 78 -2.95 -7.05 20.37
C VAL A 78 -2.70 -5.95 21.39
N LYS A 79 -3.72 -5.21 21.77
CA LYS A 79 -3.63 -4.02 22.63
C LYS A 79 -2.95 -4.30 23.98
N GLY A 80 -3.06 -5.51 24.51
CA GLY A 80 -2.38 -5.91 25.75
C GLY A 80 -0.85 -5.83 25.68
N ASN A 81 -0.28 -5.81 24.48
CA ASN A 81 1.17 -5.76 24.27
C ASN A 81 1.68 -4.38 23.79
N HIS A 82 0.83 -3.34 23.77
CA HIS A 82 1.26 -2.04 23.25
C HIS A 82 2.46 -1.46 24.04
N VAL A 83 2.48 -1.59 25.37
CA VAL A 83 3.58 -1.12 26.23
C VAL A 83 4.90 -1.85 25.88
N TYR A 84 4.81 -3.14 25.60
CA TYR A 84 5.95 -3.94 25.14
C TYR A 84 6.50 -3.42 23.81
N PHE A 85 5.65 -3.21 22.80
CA PHE A 85 6.07 -2.70 21.50
C PHE A 85 6.52 -1.24 21.55
N ASP A 86 5.89 -0.40 22.38
CA ASP A 86 6.28 0.99 22.57
C ASP A 86 7.67 1.10 23.22
N ALA A 87 8.01 0.18 24.12
CA ALA A 87 9.37 0.15 24.71
C ALA A 87 10.45 -0.05 23.64
N PHE A 88 10.22 -0.94 22.67
CA PHE A 88 11.14 -1.13 21.53
C PHE A 88 11.19 0.11 20.64
N ALA A 89 10.05 0.73 20.33
CA ALA A 89 9.98 1.92 19.51
C ALA A 89 10.74 3.10 20.15
N ASN A 90 10.51 3.36 21.44
CA ASN A 90 11.15 4.43 22.20
C ASN A 90 12.66 4.22 22.31
N TYR A 91 13.09 2.98 22.52
CA TYR A 91 14.51 2.67 22.57
C TYR A 91 15.18 3.03 21.25
N ARG A 92 14.56 2.68 20.13
CA ARG A 92 15.07 2.98 18.81
C ARG A 92 15.10 4.48 18.51
N GLU A 93 14.07 5.22 18.87
CA GLU A 93 14.05 6.69 18.71
C GLU A 93 15.17 7.35 19.51
N THR A 94 15.51 6.78 20.66
CA THR A 94 16.56 7.33 21.55
C THR A 94 17.96 7.02 21.06
N TYR A 95 18.22 5.83 20.55
CA TYR A 95 19.57 5.32 20.28
C TYR A 95 19.87 5.08 18.80
N GLY A 96 18.91 5.32 17.91
CA GLY A 96 19.07 5.13 16.45
C GLY A 96 19.11 3.67 16.03
N SER A 97 19.89 3.37 14.99
CA SER A 97 20.07 1.98 14.53
C SER A 97 20.97 1.23 15.51
N PHE A 98 20.55 0.02 15.87
CA PHE A 98 21.30 -0.80 16.81
C PHE A 98 22.47 -1.50 16.13
N LEU A 99 23.61 -1.48 16.82
CA LEU A 99 24.67 -2.44 16.54
C LEU A 99 24.15 -3.84 16.90
N TYR A 100 24.37 -4.79 16.02
CA TYR A 100 23.86 -6.17 16.14
C TYR A 100 24.14 -6.80 17.51
N ASP A 101 25.32 -6.55 18.06
CA ASP A 101 25.77 -7.09 19.36
C ASP A 101 24.98 -6.56 20.56
N ILE A 102 24.31 -5.42 20.43
CA ILE A 102 23.54 -4.78 21.51
C ILE A 102 22.06 -5.20 21.44
N GLN A 103 21.60 -5.64 20.28
CA GLN A 103 20.19 -5.95 20.06
C GLN A 103 19.65 -7.01 21.02
N TYR A 104 20.38 -8.08 21.23
CA TYR A 104 19.98 -9.16 22.14
C TYR A 104 19.92 -8.71 23.60
N ALA A 105 20.87 -7.88 24.05
CA ALA A 105 20.87 -7.37 25.41
C ALA A 105 19.66 -6.43 25.66
N ILE A 106 19.28 -5.66 24.65
CA ILE A 106 18.10 -4.78 24.71
C ILE A 106 16.84 -5.62 24.71
N TYR A 107 16.73 -6.59 23.80
CA TYR A 107 15.61 -7.54 23.74
C TYR A 107 15.40 -8.22 25.08
N ASP A 108 16.44 -8.77 25.69
CA ASP A 108 16.41 -9.38 27.00
C ASP A 108 15.99 -8.40 28.11
N SER A 109 16.45 -7.15 28.04
CA SER A 109 16.11 -6.13 29.01
C SER A 109 14.62 -5.75 28.91
N ILE A 110 14.11 -5.55 27.71
CA ILE A 110 12.71 -5.23 27.48
C ILE A 110 11.81 -6.42 27.87
N ASN A 111 12.20 -7.64 27.54
CA ASN A 111 11.46 -8.84 27.94
C ASN A 111 11.43 -9.07 29.46
N LYS A 112 12.45 -8.61 30.19
CA LYS A 112 12.46 -8.66 31.67
C LYS A 112 11.57 -7.59 32.29
N LEU A 113 11.48 -6.43 31.65
CA LEU A 113 10.68 -5.30 32.14
C LEU A 113 9.21 -5.38 31.74
N TYR A 114 8.94 -5.89 30.55
CA TYR A 114 7.61 -5.93 29.96
C TYR A 114 7.29 -7.36 29.53
N SER A 115 6.32 -7.97 30.17
CA SER A 115 5.88 -9.32 29.80
C SER A 115 5.10 -9.28 28.49
N TYR A 116 5.54 -10.04 27.50
CA TYR A 116 4.75 -10.29 26.31
C TYR A 116 3.63 -11.28 26.63
N THR A 117 2.40 -10.84 26.46
CA THR A 117 1.25 -11.74 26.62
C THR A 117 0.95 -12.39 25.28
N LYS A 118 0.94 -13.71 25.25
CA LYS A 118 0.53 -14.46 24.05
C LYS A 118 -0.93 -14.13 23.75
N VAL A 119 -1.16 -13.46 22.62
CA VAL A 119 -2.48 -13.11 22.12
C VAL A 119 -2.74 -13.85 20.81
N ASN A 120 -3.99 -14.10 20.50
CA ASN A 120 -4.39 -14.56 19.17
C ASN A 120 -4.73 -13.33 18.34
N PRO A 121 -3.86 -12.91 17.41
CA PRO A 121 -4.12 -11.74 16.58
C PRO A 121 -5.35 -11.97 15.71
N ARG A 122 -6.22 -10.97 15.64
CA ARG A 122 -7.35 -10.93 14.72
C ARG A 122 -6.97 -10.10 13.51
N PHE A 123 -7.40 -10.53 12.34
CA PHE A 123 -7.23 -9.78 11.11
C PHE A 123 -8.58 -9.29 10.60
N LEU A 124 -8.60 -8.07 10.12
CA LEU A 124 -9.76 -7.39 9.54
C LEU A 124 -9.58 -7.37 8.02
N SER A 125 -10.62 -7.73 7.28
CA SER A 125 -10.59 -7.69 5.83
C SER A 125 -10.71 -6.26 5.32
N ASP A 126 -9.84 -5.83 4.43
CA ASP A 126 -9.85 -4.49 3.84
C ASP A 126 -11.18 -4.20 3.12
N LEU A 127 -11.74 -5.20 2.43
CA LEU A 127 -13.05 -5.10 1.78
C LEU A 127 -14.19 -4.74 2.76
N LYS A 128 -14.05 -5.10 4.04
CA LYS A 128 -15.10 -4.93 5.06
C LYS A 128 -14.90 -3.73 5.95
N GLU A 129 -13.73 -3.11 5.91
CA GLU A 129 -13.35 -2.08 6.89
C GLU A 129 -12.98 -0.74 6.26
N LEU A 130 -12.53 -0.72 4.99
CA LEU A 130 -12.10 0.54 4.37
C LEU A 130 -13.30 1.41 3.99
N SER A 131 -13.26 2.66 4.47
CA SER A 131 -14.29 3.66 4.17
C SER A 131 -14.09 4.30 2.79
N SER A 132 -15.16 4.82 2.24
CA SER A 132 -15.14 5.62 1.02
C SER A 132 -14.25 6.85 1.15
N ASP A 133 -14.33 7.55 2.28
CA ASP A 133 -13.52 8.74 2.54
C ASP A 133 -12.02 8.44 2.51
N TYR A 134 -11.61 7.32 3.10
CA TYR A 134 -10.21 6.90 3.07
C TYR A 134 -9.73 6.64 1.63
N LEU A 135 -10.48 5.87 0.86
CA LEU A 135 -10.11 5.51 -0.51
C LEU A 135 -10.11 6.72 -1.45
N ILE A 136 -11.10 7.60 -1.33
CA ILE A 136 -11.16 8.85 -2.11
C ILE A 136 -9.95 9.73 -1.79
N HIS A 137 -9.68 9.95 -0.49
CA HIS A 137 -8.52 10.75 -0.09
C HIS A 137 -7.21 10.15 -0.61
N HIS A 138 -7.04 8.84 -0.51
CA HIS A 138 -5.85 8.14 -1.00
C HIS A 138 -5.66 8.29 -2.50
N ILE A 139 -6.71 8.03 -3.30
CA ILE A 139 -6.67 8.18 -4.76
C ILE A 139 -6.32 9.62 -5.13
N ASP A 140 -7.00 10.60 -4.51
CA ASP A 140 -6.76 12.02 -4.79
C ASP A 140 -5.33 12.41 -4.49
N GLN A 141 -4.77 11.95 -3.38
CA GLN A 141 -3.38 12.22 -3.00
C GLN A 141 -2.39 11.59 -3.98
N CYS A 142 -2.61 10.35 -4.41
CA CYS A 142 -1.76 9.70 -5.41
C CYS A 142 -1.75 10.46 -6.74
N PHE A 143 -2.92 10.90 -7.21
CA PHE A 143 -3.03 11.68 -8.44
C PHE A 143 -2.41 13.08 -8.31
N GLN A 144 -2.59 13.76 -7.17
CA GLN A 144 -1.91 15.03 -6.89
C GLN A 144 -0.39 14.86 -6.91
N ASN A 145 0.14 13.81 -6.30
CA ASN A 145 1.57 13.53 -6.30
C ASN A 145 2.08 13.21 -7.70
N LYS A 146 1.32 12.49 -8.53
CA LYS A 146 1.66 12.24 -9.92
C LYS A 146 1.81 13.53 -10.72
N GLU A 147 0.92 14.50 -10.52
CA GLU A 147 0.98 15.80 -11.21
C GLU A 147 2.06 16.72 -10.64
N ARG A 148 2.28 16.66 -9.33
CA ARG A 148 3.18 17.56 -8.61
C ARG A 148 4.65 17.25 -8.84
N TYR A 149 5.02 15.96 -8.82
CA TYR A 149 6.42 15.57 -8.83
C TYR A 149 6.91 15.19 -10.23
N PRO A 150 8.02 15.79 -10.72
CA PRO A 150 8.55 15.53 -12.06
C PRO A 150 8.83 14.04 -12.32
N TRP A 151 9.32 13.31 -11.34
CA TRP A 151 9.58 11.88 -11.46
C TRP A 151 8.32 11.00 -11.59
N CYS A 152 7.17 11.46 -11.05
CA CYS A 152 5.89 10.77 -11.22
C CYS A 152 5.14 11.19 -12.48
N LYS A 153 5.33 12.44 -12.94
CA LYS A 153 4.55 13.03 -14.02
C LYS A 153 4.68 12.25 -15.33
N ASN A 154 5.89 11.78 -15.64
CA ASN A 154 6.18 11.03 -16.86
C ASN A 154 6.12 9.51 -16.65
N MET A 155 5.74 9.05 -15.46
CA MET A 155 5.59 7.63 -15.16
C MET A 155 4.42 7.04 -15.92
N ASP A 156 4.64 5.87 -16.54
CA ASP A 156 3.60 5.12 -17.22
C ASP A 156 2.46 4.75 -16.26
N TRP A 157 1.24 4.69 -16.78
CA TRP A 157 0.07 4.39 -15.95
C TRP A 157 0.13 3.00 -15.32
N ASP A 158 0.65 2.00 -16.03
CA ASP A 158 0.80 0.64 -15.50
C ASP A 158 1.72 0.63 -14.26
N ILE A 159 2.86 1.35 -14.33
CA ILE A 159 3.76 1.52 -13.20
C ILE A 159 3.08 2.30 -12.07
N PHE A 160 2.31 3.33 -12.40
CA PHE A 160 1.57 4.10 -11.39
C PHE A 160 0.54 3.24 -10.66
N PHE A 161 -0.23 2.43 -11.37
CA PHE A 161 -1.24 1.55 -10.79
C PHE A 161 -0.63 0.44 -9.93
N ASP A 162 0.48 -0.14 -10.37
CA ASP A 162 1.09 -1.27 -9.68
C ASP A 162 1.94 -0.88 -8.46
N TYR A 163 2.57 0.32 -8.48
CA TYR A 163 3.58 0.68 -7.48
C TYR A 163 3.29 1.96 -6.69
N VAL A 164 2.50 2.89 -7.21
CA VAL A 164 2.21 4.17 -6.55
C VAL A 164 0.82 4.20 -5.94
N LEU A 165 -0.15 3.66 -6.67
CA LEU A 165 -1.56 3.66 -6.26
C LEU A 165 -1.90 2.70 -5.10
N PRO A 166 -1.25 1.53 -4.90
CA PRO A 166 -1.60 0.65 -3.79
C PRO A 166 -1.54 1.35 -2.44
N TYR A 167 -2.59 1.25 -1.64
CA TYR A 167 -2.70 1.91 -0.33
C TYR A 167 -1.98 1.14 0.78
N THR A 168 -1.61 -0.10 0.54
CA THR A 168 -0.90 -0.94 1.50
C THR A 168 0.10 -1.85 0.81
N THR A 169 1.17 -2.14 1.52
CA THR A 169 2.06 -3.26 1.28
C THR A 169 1.75 -4.30 2.37
N ASP A 170 1.80 -5.56 2.06
CA ASP A 170 1.40 -6.72 2.90
C ASP A 170 1.22 -6.47 4.41
N ASN A 171 -0.01 -6.65 4.91
CA ASN A 171 -0.40 -6.62 6.33
C ASN A 171 -0.04 -5.37 7.13
N CYS A 172 0.19 -4.23 6.48
CA CYS A 172 0.42 -2.95 7.14
C CYS A 172 -0.87 -2.28 7.56
N HIS A 173 -0.79 -1.56 8.67
CA HIS A 173 -1.85 -0.61 9.05
C HIS A 173 -1.98 0.47 7.99
N TRP A 174 -3.12 0.50 7.30
CA TRP A 174 -3.41 1.47 6.24
C TRP A 174 -3.58 2.91 6.75
N GLU A 175 -3.89 3.13 8.04
CA GLU A 175 -4.16 4.47 8.58
C GLU A 175 -2.94 5.39 8.68
N HIS A 176 -1.71 4.86 8.69
CA HIS A 176 -0.54 5.67 9.07
C HIS A 176 0.69 5.53 8.17
N ALA A 177 0.80 4.51 7.34
CA ALA A 177 2.03 4.26 6.57
C ALA A 177 2.34 5.41 5.59
N GLY A 178 1.40 5.81 4.77
CA GLY A 178 1.59 6.87 3.77
C GLY A 178 1.98 8.21 4.40
N SER A 179 1.25 8.66 5.43
CA SER A 179 1.53 9.91 6.11
C SER A 179 2.81 9.90 6.93
N TYR A 180 3.21 8.74 7.44
CA TYR A 180 4.49 8.57 8.12
C TYR A 180 5.66 8.74 7.14
N PHE A 181 5.63 8.05 6.01
CA PHE A 181 6.68 8.14 5.00
C PHE A 181 6.74 9.52 4.35
N ASP A 182 5.59 10.12 4.09
CA ASP A 182 5.53 11.48 3.54
C ASP A 182 6.24 12.49 4.45
N ARG A 183 6.05 12.40 5.76
CA ARG A 183 6.78 13.23 6.73
C ARG A 183 8.24 12.84 6.86
N LYS A 184 8.53 11.56 6.97
CA LYS A 184 9.90 11.07 7.15
C LYS A 184 10.81 11.46 6.01
N TYR A 185 10.35 11.31 4.78
CA TYR A 185 11.12 11.60 3.57
C TYR A 185 10.84 12.99 2.97
N ALA A 186 10.19 13.90 3.71
CA ALA A 186 9.86 15.22 3.20
C ALA A 186 11.11 16.00 2.75
N SER A 187 12.16 16.01 3.55
CA SER A 187 13.41 16.70 3.22
C SER A 187 14.12 16.09 2.01
N LEU A 188 14.13 14.76 1.92
CA LEU A 188 14.70 14.04 0.78
C LEU A 188 13.89 14.34 -0.49
N ARG A 189 12.57 14.22 -0.41
CA ARG A 189 11.66 14.56 -1.50
C ARG A 189 11.87 15.99 -2.02
N ASP A 190 11.97 16.95 -1.12
CA ASP A 190 12.11 18.36 -1.49
C ASP A 190 13.50 18.67 -2.08
N SER A 191 14.57 18.04 -1.56
CA SER A 191 15.94 18.18 -2.08
C SER A 191 16.13 17.50 -3.44
N MET A 192 15.39 16.43 -3.72
CA MET A 192 15.50 15.64 -4.93
C MET A 192 14.35 15.92 -5.93
N TYR A 193 13.69 17.05 -5.81
CA TYR A 193 12.51 17.38 -6.62
C TYR A 193 12.75 17.28 -8.15
N MET A 194 13.96 17.55 -8.61
CA MET A 194 14.35 17.49 -10.04
C MET A 194 15.08 16.22 -10.44
N CYS A 195 15.25 15.27 -9.53
CA CYS A 195 15.92 14.00 -9.81
C CYS A 195 14.98 13.00 -10.51
N SER A 196 15.56 11.96 -11.11
CA SER A 196 14.80 10.84 -11.67
C SER A 196 14.22 9.96 -10.55
N TYR A 197 13.22 9.15 -10.87
CA TYR A 197 12.65 8.22 -9.88
C TYR A 197 13.67 7.14 -9.46
N GLU A 198 14.62 6.77 -10.33
CA GLU A 198 15.71 5.84 -10.01
C GLU A 198 16.67 6.43 -8.97
N GLU A 199 17.05 7.71 -9.12
CA GLU A 199 17.92 8.41 -8.18
C GLU A 199 17.25 8.53 -6.81
N ILE A 200 15.95 8.85 -6.78
CA ILE A 200 15.17 8.94 -5.56
C ILE A 200 15.00 7.56 -4.91
N GLY A 201 14.67 6.55 -5.69
CA GLY A 201 14.54 5.18 -5.23
C GLY A 201 15.85 4.67 -4.61
N LYS A 202 16.99 4.97 -5.22
CA LYS A 202 18.31 4.65 -4.67
C LYS A 202 18.56 5.37 -3.35
N ALA A 203 18.30 6.67 -3.27
CA ALA A 203 18.51 7.44 -2.06
C ALA A 203 17.65 6.95 -0.88
N ILE A 204 16.39 6.58 -1.15
CA ILE A 204 15.50 5.96 -0.15
C ILE A 204 16.02 4.58 0.26
N SER A 205 16.45 3.76 -0.71
CA SER A 205 17.02 2.44 -0.43
C SER A 205 18.26 2.52 0.45
N ASP A 206 19.18 3.43 0.13
CA ASP A 206 20.39 3.66 0.91
C ASP A 206 20.06 4.10 2.35
N GLU A 207 19.06 4.97 2.53
CA GLU A 207 18.60 5.39 3.87
C GLU A 207 17.91 4.26 4.63
N VAL A 208 17.13 3.44 3.94
CA VAL A 208 16.48 2.26 4.51
C VAL A 208 17.49 1.23 4.96
N GLU A 209 18.51 0.94 4.15
CA GLU A 209 19.59 0.00 4.50
C GLU A 209 20.41 0.48 5.70
N GLN A 210 20.63 1.78 5.84
CA GLN A 210 21.41 2.34 6.94
C GLN A 210 20.69 2.37 8.30
N GLY A 211 19.37 2.31 8.32
CA GLY A 211 18.71 2.53 9.59
C GLY A 211 17.33 1.91 9.79
N PHE A 212 16.67 1.43 8.75
CA PHE A 212 15.25 1.13 8.84
C PHE A 212 14.91 -0.35 8.85
N LEU A 213 15.65 -1.15 8.09
CA LEU A 213 15.48 -2.60 8.00
C LEU A 213 16.44 -3.31 8.93
N ASN A 214 16.36 -3.06 10.20
CA ASN A 214 16.93 -4.02 11.12
C ASN A 214 15.87 -5.03 11.55
N GLU A 215 16.31 -6.18 12.02
CA GLU A 215 15.46 -7.28 12.49
C GLU A 215 14.41 -6.85 13.52
N TRP A 216 14.62 -5.72 14.21
CA TRP A 216 13.72 -5.16 15.21
C TRP A 216 12.41 -4.62 14.63
N ILE A 217 12.43 -4.07 13.42
CA ILE A 217 11.21 -3.63 12.73
C ILE A 217 10.36 -4.83 12.40
N ILE A 218 11.00 -5.89 11.94
CA ILE A 218 10.35 -7.17 11.66
C ILE A 218 9.79 -7.76 12.96
N PHE A 219 10.54 -7.68 14.04
CA PHE A 219 10.20 -8.26 15.34
C PHE A 219 9.06 -7.53 16.06
N THR A 220 9.00 -6.21 15.97
CA THR A 220 7.98 -5.43 16.66
C THR A 220 6.64 -5.35 15.89
N GLY A 221 6.59 -5.84 14.67
CA GLY A 221 5.38 -5.80 13.83
C GLY A 221 4.89 -4.39 13.45
N LYS A 222 5.56 -3.35 13.94
CA LYS A 222 5.13 -1.96 13.78
C LYS A 222 5.35 -1.41 12.37
N TYR A 223 6.16 -2.10 11.54
CA TYR A 223 6.55 -1.65 10.21
C TYR A 223 6.66 -2.80 9.20
N GLN A 224 5.77 -3.78 9.29
CA GLN A 224 5.80 -4.97 8.44
C GLN A 224 5.68 -4.70 6.93
N GLY A 225 5.38 -3.49 6.53
CA GLY A 225 5.22 -3.11 5.14
C GLY A 225 6.45 -2.55 4.42
N LEU A 226 7.62 -2.66 5.02
CA LEU A 226 8.87 -2.14 4.45
C LEU A 226 9.83 -3.25 4.00
N ARG A 227 9.29 -4.32 3.47
CA ARG A 227 10.12 -5.34 2.82
C ARG A 227 10.30 -5.05 1.36
#